data_721c698b73f6a0a3e8912663998d0d6d
#
_entry.id   721c698b73f6a0a3e8912663998d0d6d
#
_cell.length_a   1.000
_cell.length_b   1.000
_cell.length_c   1.000
_cell.angle_alpha   90.00
_cell.angle_beta   90.00
_cell.angle_gamma   90.00
#
_symmetry.space_group_name_H-M   'P 1'
#
loop_
_entity.id
_entity.type
_entity.pdbx_description
1 polymer ?
#
loop_
_entity_poly.entity_id
_entity_poly.type
_entity_poly.pdbx_seq_one_letter_code
_entity_poly.pdbx_strand_id
1 'polypeptide(L)'
;MHVVPRASRTEVVGRHGDAIRIRLAAPPVDGAANDELVRFLVERLGAPRAAVSLKAGATGRRKTVAIAGLTLQQVEETLLRDVG
;
A
#
# COMPACT_ATOMS: atom_id res chain seq x y z
N MET A 1 -0.18 6.68 1.77
CA MET A 1 -1.12 5.59 2.09
C MET A 1 -1.30 5.49 3.58
N HIS A 2 -2.50 5.23 4.02
CA HIS A 2 -2.82 4.99 5.43
C HIS A 2 -3.02 3.50 5.63
N VAL A 3 -2.17 2.86 6.44
CA VAL A 3 -2.19 1.41 6.59
C VAL A 3 -2.72 1.01 7.96
N VAL A 4 -3.47 -0.09 7.99
CA VAL A 4 -4.01 -0.67 9.22
C VAL A 4 -3.50 -2.11 9.30
N PRO A 5 -2.53 -2.40 10.19
CA PRO A 5 -1.98 -3.74 10.32
C PRO A 5 -2.92 -4.68 11.07
N ARG A 6 -2.52 -5.93 11.19
CA ARG A 6 -3.24 -6.98 11.95
C ARG A 6 -4.62 -7.32 11.37
N ALA A 7 -4.85 -7.04 10.09
CA ALA A 7 -6.07 -7.47 9.44
C ALA A 7 -5.99 -8.96 9.09
N SER A 8 -7.14 -9.57 8.86
CA SER A 8 -7.19 -10.97 8.45
C SER A 8 -6.71 -11.18 7.02
N ARG A 9 -6.79 -10.14 6.20
CA ARG A 9 -6.29 -10.17 4.83
C ARG A 9 -5.86 -8.76 4.40
N THR A 10 -5.01 -8.70 3.38
CA THR A 10 -4.57 -7.43 2.80
C THR A 10 -5.56 -6.99 1.72
N GLU A 11 -6.10 -5.78 1.87
CA GLU A 11 -7.07 -5.24 0.91
C GLU A 11 -7.09 -3.72 0.95
N VAL A 12 -7.49 -3.12 -0.17
CA VAL A 12 -7.77 -1.68 -0.25
C VAL A 12 -9.15 -1.44 0.33
N VAL A 13 -9.24 -0.55 1.31
CA VAL A 13 -10.51 -0.23 1.98
C VAL A 13 -11.21 0.94 1.30
N GLY A 14 -10.46 1.91 0.81
CA GLY A 14 -10.99 3.12 0.20
C GLY A 14 -10.08 4.30 0.46
N ARG A 15 -10.67 5.49 0.55
CA ARG A 15 -9.92 6.70 0.86
C ARG A 15 -10.02 7.04 2.34
N HIS A 16 -8.92 7.60 2.87
CA HIS A 16 -8.86 8.16 4.20
C HIS A 16 -8.28 9.58 4.05
N GLY A 17 -9.15 10.58 3.96
CA GLY A 17 -8.75 11.93 3.58
C GLY A 17 -8.23 11.94 2.14
N ASP A 18 -7.01 12.42 1.94
CA ASP A 18 -6.34 12.44 0.63
C ASP A 18 -5.48 11.19 0.38
N ALA A 19 -5.52 10.23 1.29
CA ALA A 19 -4.71 9.02 1.20
C ALA A 19 -5.57 7.79 0.88
N ILE A 20 -4.94 6.76 0.32
CA ILE A 20 -5.57 5.45 0.14
C ILE A 20 -5.38 4.66 1.43
N ARG A 21 -6.47 4.09 1.94
CA ARG A 21 -6.45 3.26 3.14
C ARG A 21 -6.34 1.79 2.76
N ILE A 22 -5.38 1.10 3.35
CA ILE A 22 -5.10 -0.31 3.08
C ILE A 22 -5.02 -1.07 4.39
N ARG A 23 -5.75 -2.17 4.49
CA ARG A 23 -5.58 -3.14 5.57
C ARG A 23 -4.47 -4.09 5.20
N LEU A 24 -3.61 -4.41 6.16
CA LEU A 24 -2.48 -5.31 5.94
C LEU A 24 -2.57 -6.54 6.85
N ALA A 25 -2.51 -7.70 6.24
CA ALA A 25 -2.39 -8.97 6.96
C ALA A 25 -0.92 -9.17 7.34
N ALA A 26 -0.48 -8.44 8.37
CA ALA A 26 0.90 -8.47 8.81
C ALA A 26 0.96 -8.47 10.33
N PRO A 27 1.87 -9.24 10.94
CA PRO A 27 2.07 -9.20 12.37
C PRO A 27 2.69 -7.85 12.81
N PRO A 28 2.56 -7.47 14.09
CA PRO A 28 3.12 -6.22 14.60
C PRO A 28 4.63 -6.36 14.86
N VAL A 29 5.36 -6.74 13.83
CA VAL A 29 6.81 -6.94 13.86
C VAL A 29 7.43 -5.90 12.93
N ASP A 30 8.58 -5.35 13.33
CA ASP A 30 9.28 -4.34 12.56
C ASP A 30 9.52 -4.82 11.12
N GLY A 31 9.12 -4.00 10.16
CA GLY A 31 9.30 -4.30 8.75
C GLY A 31 8.23 -5.18 8.12
N ALA A 32 7.47 -5.95 8.91
CA ALA A 32 6.48 -6.88 8.36
C ALA A 32 5.37 -6.15 7.60
N ALA A 33 4.86 -5.05 8.14
CA ALA A 33 3.82 -4.26 7.47
C ALA A 33 4.36 -3.61 6.19
N ASN A 34 5.60 -3.14 6.20
CA ASN A 34 6.22 -2.54 5.02
C ASN A 34 6.41 -3.57 3.92
N ASP A 35 6.89 -4.76 4.26
CA ASP A 35 7.10 -5.84 3.30
C ASP A 35 5.77 -6.28 2.68
N GLU A 36 4.75 -6.43 3.49
CA GLU A 36 3.42 -6.83 3.01
C GLU A 36 2.82 -5.75 2.11
N LEU A 37 2.97 -4.46 2.47
CA LEU A 37 2.50 -3.36 1.63
C LEU A 37 3.16 -3.38 0.26
N VAL A 38 4.47 -3.54 0.22
CA VAL A 38 5.20 -3.59 -1.05
C VAL A 38 4.79 -4.81 -1.88
N ARG A 39 4.69 -5.98 -1.25
CA ARG A 39 4.23 -7.20 -1.92
C ARG A 39 2.85 -6.99 -2.56
N PHE A 40 1.93 -6.42 -1.80
CA PHE A 40 0.57 -6.16 -2.26
C PHE A 40 0.55 -5.21 -3.45
N LEU A 41 1.32 -4.11 -3.38
CA LEU A 41 1.38 -3.14 -4.46
C LEU A 41 1.98 -3.71 -5.73
N VAL A 42 3.04 -4.51 -5.62
CA VAL A 42 3.63 -5.21 -6.75
C VAL A 42 2.59 -6.08 -7.45
N GLU A 43 1.85 -6.85 -6.67
CA GLU A 43 0.83 -7.75 -7.21
C GLU A 43 -0.33 -6.99 -7.86
N ARG A 44 -0.87 -5.99 -7.16
CA ARG A 44 -2.05 -5.25 -7.62
C ARG A 44 -1.79 -4.34 -8.79
N LEU A 45 -0.62 -3.72 -8.83
CA LEU A 45 -0.26 -2.78 -9.88
C LEU A 45 0.43 -3.46 -11.08
N GLY A 46 0.85 -4.70 -10.91
CA GLY A 46 1.61 -5.38 -11.94
C GLY A 46 2.97 -4.75 -12.16
N ALA A 47 3.50 -4.05 -11.17
CA ALA A 47 4.79 -3.37 -11.27
C ALA A 47 5.92 -4.28 -10.78
N PRO A 48 7.14 -4.16 -11.32
CA PRO A 48 8.25 -4.91 -10.78
C PRO A 48 8.62 -4.44 -9.38
N ARG A 49 9.13 -5.35 -8.56
CA ARG A 49 9.50 -5.05 -7.18
C ARG A 49 10.44 -3.83 -7.08
N ALA A 50 11.38 -3.74 -8.01
CA ALA A 50 12.35 -2.64 -8.02
C ALA A 50 11.71 -1.26 -8.27
N ALA A 51 10.50 -1.22 -8.82
CA ALA A 51 9.80 0.03 -9.10
C ALA A 51 9.07 0.57 -7.87
N VAL A 52 8.87 -0.24 -6.84
CA VAL A 52 8.11 0.12 -5.64
C VAL A 52 9.08 0.37 -4.48
N SER A 53 9.04 1.56 -3.90
CA SER A 53 9.93 1.89 -2.78
C SER A 53 9.20 2.72 -1.73
N LEU A 54 9.48 2.41 -0.46
CA LEU A 54 8.97 3.17 0.66
C LEU A 54 9.87 4.38 0.88
N LYS A 55 9.30 5.58 0.80
CA LYS A 55 10.06 6.83 0.91
C LYS A 55 10.02 7.44 2.30
N ALA A 56 8.91 7.23 3.03
CA ALA A 56 8.76 7.78 4.37
C ALA A 56 7.73 6.97 5.15
N GLY A 57 7.75 7.07 6.47
CA GLY A 57 6.76 6.44 7.32
C GLY A 57 7.03 4.97 7.61
N ALA A 58 8.30 4.55 7.68
CA ALA A 58 8.66 3.14 7.90
C ALA A 58 8.07 2.59 9.21
N THR A 59 7.90 3.43 10.23
CA THR A 59 7.43 3.00 11.55
C THR A 59 5.99 3.41 11.86
N GLY A 60 5.39 4.30 11.05
CA GLY A 60 4.05 4.79 11.29
C GLY A 60 3.00 4.12 10.42
N ARG A 61 1.74 4.45 10.68
CA ARG A 61 0.63 3.99 9.84
C ARG A 61 0.52 4.77 8.54
N ARG A 62 0.99 6.02 8.51
CA ARG A 62 1.01 6.83 7.29
C ARG A 62 2.32 6.59 6.56
N LYS A 63 2.24 6.06 5.36
CA LYS A 63 3.41 5.69 4.57
C LYS A 63 3.39 6.38 3.21
N THR A 64 4.56 6.83 2.77
CA THR A 64 4.73 7.41 1.44
C THR A 64 5.48 6.41 0.58
N VAL A 65 4.87 6.02 -0.52
CA VAL A 65 5.41 5.03 -1.45
C VAL A 65 5.60 5.66 -2.81
N ALA A 66 6.73 5.42 -3.43
CA ALA A 66 7.00 5.82 -4.80
C ALA A 66 6.93 4.59 -5.71
N ILE A 67 6.27 4.76 -6.85
CA ILE A 67 6.11 3.69 -7.83
C ILE A 67 6.55 4.22 -9.19
N ALA A 68 7.72 3.78 -9.62
CA ALA A 68 8.28 4.21 -10.89
C ALA A 68 7.44 3.71 -12.06
N GLY A 69 7.24 4.57 -13.05
CA GLY A 69 6.51 4.21 -14.27
C GLY A 69 5.00 4.38 -14.20
N LEU A 70 4.45 4.77 -13.04
CA LEU A 70 3.03 5.02 -12.88
C LEU A 70 2.79 6.41 -12.30
N THR A 71 1.73 7.07 -12.75
CA THR A 71 1.29 8.34 -12.16
C THR A 71 0.46 8.06 -10.92
N LEU A 72 0.31 9.07 -10.06
CA LEU A 72 -0.57 8.97 -8.89
C LEU A 72 -1.99 8.57 -9.31
N GLN A 73 -2.50 9.19 -10.37
CA GLN A 73 -3.83 8.88 -10.87
C GLN A 73 -3.96 7.42 -11.29
N GLN A 74 -2.97 6.88 -12.00
CA GLN A 74 -2.98 5.46 -12.40
C GLN A 74 -2.99 4.53 -11.20
N VAL A 75 -2.18 4.83 -10.18
CA VAL A 75 -2.13 4.04 -8.96
C VAL A 75 -3.47 4.07 -8.25
N GLU A 76 -4.05 5.26 -8.07
CA GLU A 76 -5.35 5.41 -7.41
C GLU A 76 -6.46 4.69 -8.16
N GLU A 77 -6.53 4.84 -9.47
CA GLU A 77 -7.54 4.17 -10.29
C GLU A 77 -7.47 2.65 -10.15
N THR A 78 -6.25 2.10 -10.19
CA THR A 78 -6.06 0.65 -10.09
C THR A 78 -6.42 0.14 -8.70
N LEU A 79 -5.95 0.80 -7.66
CA LEU A 79 -6.17 0.35 -6.28
C LEU A 79 -7.62 0.52 -5.83
N LEU A 80 -8.30 1.56 -6.29
CA LEU A 80 -9.67 1.84 -5.89
C LEU A 80 -10.72 1.18 -6.79
N ARG A 81 -10.31 0.52 -7.85
CA ARG A 81 -11.22 -0.09 -8.83
C ARG A 81 -12.19 -1.08 -8.22
N ASP A 82 -11.72 -1.92 -7.32
CA ASP A 82 -12.49 -3.00 -6.72
C ASP A 82 -13.11 -2.65 -5.37
N VAL A 83 -13.02 -1.40 -4.97
CA VAL A 83 -13.63 -0.92 -3.73
C VAL A 83 -15.09 -0.62 -4.03
N GLY A 84 -15.95 -1.38 -3.41
CA GLY A 84 -17.39 -1.32 -3.62
C GLY A 84 -18.10 -0.16 -2.96
#